data_56237e3d57d4a6be1b8b8d66c981d5f3
#
_entry.id   56237e3d57d4a6be1b8b8d66c981d5f3
#
_cell.length_a   1.000
_cell.length_b   1.000
_cell.length_c   1.000
_cell.angle_alpha   90.00
_cell.angle_beta   90.00
_cell.angle_gamma   90.00
#
_symmetry.space_group_name_H-M   'P 1'
#
loop_
_entity.id
_entity.type
_entity.pdbx_description
1 polymer ?
#
loop_
_entity_poly.entity_id
_entity_poly.type
_entity_poly.pdbx_seq_one_letter_code
_entity_poly.pdbx_strand_id
1 'polypeptide(L)'
;VSVTFSLTEKGQPTYEMSYKGKTVCKPSHLGLELAKDKHASKGMEETSLMDGFTETGSKTSTFDETWKPVWGETATIRNHYNEMEVNLNQASSKRNITIRFRVYDYGMGLRYEFPQQESLNYFVIQEEHTQFAMAGDHTAYWIPGDYDTQEYDYNITPLTGIRPIIAKNREAYKSNSSTTVFSDTGVQTSLQMKTKDGLYINIHE
;
A
#
# COMPACT_ATOMS: atom_id res chain seq x y z
N VAL A 1 -2.30 -13.73 -10.92
CA VAL A 1 -2.83 -12.91 -9.82
C VAL A 1 -4.24 -12.47 -10.17
N SER A 2 -5.14 -12.40 -9.18
CA SER A 2 -6.46 -11.81 -9.31
C SER A 2 -6.67 -10.80 -8.18
N VAL A 3 -7.30 -9.67 -8.51
CA VAL A 3 -7.65 -8.60 -7.57
C VAL A 3 -9.14 -8.31 -7.72
N THR A 4 -9.84 -8.21 -6.60
CA THR A 4 -11.24 -7.78 -6.54
C THR A 4 -11.31 -6.50 -5.72
N PHE A 5 -11.94 -5.49 -6.26
CA PHE A 5 -12.25 -4.23 -5.56
C PHE A 5 -13.71 -4.25 -5.09
N SER A 6 -13.98 -3.67 -3.94
CA SER A 6 -15.33 -3.44 -3.44
C SER A 6 -15.40 -2.25 -2.49
N LEU A 7 -16.61 -1.74 -2.28
CA LEU A 7 -16.91 -0.76 -1.24
C LEU A 7 -17.68 -1.45 -0.11
N THR A 8 -17.35 -1.12 1.12
CA THR A 8 -18.16 -1.53 2.27
C THR A 8 -19.48 -0.77 2.29
N GLU A 9 -20.43 -1.16 3.16
CA GLU A 9 -21.70 -0.44 3.37
C GLU A 9 -21.49 1.04 3.74
N LYS A 10 -20.35 1.37 4.36
CA LYS A 10 -19.98 2.75 4.70
C LYS A 10 -19.24 3.47 3.57
N GLY A 11 -19.08 2.83 2.42
CA GLY A 11 -18.32 3.40 1.31
C GLY A 11 -16.80 3.42 1.53
N GLN A 12 -16.25 2.53 2.37
CA GLN A 12 -14.81 2.37 2.50
C GLN A 12 -14.28 1.50 1.35
N PRO A 13 -13.28 1.97 0.58
CA PRO A 13 -12.65 1.18 -0.46
C PRO A 13 -11.90 -0.02 0.14
N THR A 14 -12.09 -1.18 -0.46
CA THR A 14 -11.42 -2.42 -0.08
C THR A 14 -10.96 -3.18 -1.30
N TYR A 15 -9.92 -3.98 -1.13
CA TYR A 15 -9.47 -4.93 -2.14
C TYR A 15 -9.11 -6.27 -1.50
N GLU A 16 -9.15 -7.31 -2.29
CA GLU A 16 -8.60 -8.61 -1.95
C GLU A 16 -7.74 -9.13 -3.10
N MET A 17 -6.73 -9.93 -2.76
CA MET A 17 -5.81 -10.48 -3.76
C MET A 17 -5.65 -11.98 -3.59
N SER A 18 -5.64 -12.70 -4.71
CA SER A 18 -5.32 -14.11 -4.77
C SER A 18 -4.24 -14.43 -5.82
N TYR A 19 -3.50 -15.50 -5.58
CA TYR A 19 -2.52 -16.05 -6.51
C TYR A 19 -2.83 -17.51 -6.78
N LYS A 20 -3.08 -17.86 -8.06
CA LYS A 20 -3.45 -19.23 -8.48
C LYS A 20 -4.58 -19.83 -7.64
N GLY A 21 -5.61 -19.01 -7.34
CA GLY A 21 -6.78 -19.42 -6.56
C GLY A 21 -6.56 -19.47 -5.04
N LYS A 22 -5.36 -19.15 -4.52
CA LYS A 22 -5.09 -19.04 -3.08
C LYS A 22 -5.15 -17.58 -2.64
N THR A 23 -5.86 -17.30 -1.57
CA THR A 23 -5.90 -15.96 -0.97
C THR A 23 -4.52 -15.56 -0.46
N VAL A 24 -4.05 -14.41 -0.90
CA VAL A 24 -2.80 -13.76 -0.43
C VAL A 24 -3.14 -12.64 0.55
N CYS A 25 -3.98 -11.70 0.12
CA CYS A 25 -4.56 -10.66 0.98
C CYS A 25 -6.06 -10.90 1.11
N LYS A 26 -6.55 -10.97 2.33
CA LYS A 26 -7.99 -10.91 2.67
C LYS A 26 -8.51 -9.52 2.36
N PRO A 27 -9.84 -9.27 2.41
CA PRO A 27 -10.36 -7.93 2.27
C PRO A 27 -9.58 -6.92 3.11
N SER A 28 -8.91 -6.02 2.42
CA SER A 28 -7.97 -5.03 2.95
C SER A 28 -8.48 -3.65 2.58
N HIS A 29 -8.52 -2.72 3.52
CA HIS A 29 -9.02 -1.38 3.26
C HIS A 29 -7.95 -0.49 2.61
N LEU A 30 -8.44 0.52 1.91
CA LEU A 30 -7.66 1.59 1.31
C LEU A 30 -8.16 2.92 1.85
N GLY A 31 -7.29 3.91 1.92
CA GLY A 31 -7.66 5.26 2.29
C GLY A 31 -6.48 6.10 2.71
N LEU A 32 -6.73 7.38 2.86
CA LEU A 32 -5.75 8.38 3.21
C LEU A 32 -6.32 9.33 4.26
N GLU A 33 -5.47 9.78 5.17
CA GLU A 33 -5.76 10.89 6.06
C GLU A 33 -4.96 12.11 5.61
N LEU A 34 -5.64 13.24 5.42
CA LEU A 34 -5.01 14.49 5.03
C LEU A 34 -4.66 15.32 6.26
N ALA A 35 -3.58 16.05 6.19
CA ALA A 35 -3.23 17.02 7.23
C ALA A 35 -4.27 18.16 7.25
N LYS A 36 -4.61 18.63 8.45
CA LYS A 36 -5.40 19.85 8.61
C LYS A 36 -4.61 21.04 8.09
N ASP A 37 -5.08 21.66 7.01
CA ASP A 37 -4.48 22.87 6.49
C ASP A 37 -5.10 24.10 7.18
N LYS A 38 -4.25 24.95 7.74
CA LYS A 38 -4.67 26.23 8.33
C LYS A 38 -5.19 27.23 7.27
N HIS A 39 -4.87 26.97 6.01
CA HIS A 39 -5.29 27.76 4.86
C HIS A 39 -6.37 27.08 4.02
N ALA A 40 -6.91 25.93 4.51
CA ALA A 40 -8.00 25.25 3.83
C ALA A 40 -9.17 26.22 3.61
N SER A 41 -9.63 26.30 2.38
CA SER A 41 -10.83 27.05 2.06
C SER A 41 -12.01 26.51 2.87
N LYS A 42 -12.94 27.39 3.26
CA LYS A 42 -14.16 26.98 3.97
C LYS A 42 -14.86 25.85 3.21
N GLY A 43 -15.09 24.72 3.89
CA GLY A 43 -15.63 23.48 3.30
C GLY A 43 -14.57 22.41 2.98
N MET A 44 -13.28 22.68 3.21
CA MET A 44 -12.18 21.70 3.12
C MET A 44 -11.72 21.19 4.51
N GLU A 45 -12.57 21.30 5.51
CA GLU A 45 -12.28 20.90 6.90
C GLU A 45 -12.26 19.38 7.07
N GLU A 46 -12.89 18.65 6.13
CA GLU A 46 -12.85 17.18 6.11
C GLU A 46 -11.46 16.69 5.67
N THR A 47 -10.79 15.94 6.53
CA THR A 47 -9.44 15.41 6.29
C THR A 47 -9.45 13.94 5.88
N SER A 48 -10.55 13.22 6.13
CA SER A 48 -10.60 11.78 5.89
C SER A 48 -10.99 11.45 4.45
N LEU A 49 -10.17 10.64 3.82
CA LEU A 49 -10.45 9.95 2.56
C LEU A 49 -10.51 8.44 2.80
N MET A 50 -11.11 8.03 3.93
CA MET A 50 -11.19 6.64 4.36
C MET A 50 -12.49 5.95 3.95
N ASP A 51 -13.61 6.68 3.97
CA ASP A 51 -14.95 6.14 3.70
C ASP A 51 -15.90 7.19 3.09
N GLY A 52 -17.19 6.88 3.03
CA GLY A 52 -18.19 7.76 2.44
C GLY A 52 -18.14 7.82 0.91
N PHE A 53 -17.43 6.93 0.28
CA PHE A 53 -17.32 6.89 -1.18
C PHE A 53 -18.47 6.13 -1.83
N THR A 54 -18.80 6.60 -3.03
CA THR A 54 -19.62 5.89 -4.01
C THR A 54 -18.81 5.71 -5.29
N GLU A 55 -18.94 4.57 -5.95
CA GLU A 55 -18.35 4.35 -7.26
C GLU A 55 -19.12 5.15 -8.31
N THR A 56 -18.41 5.96 -9.10
CA THR A 56 -18.98 6.75 -10.19
C THR A 56 -18.71 6.13 -11.56
N GLY A 57 -17.81 5.17 -11.62
CA GLY A 57 -17.50 4.40 -12.81
C GLY A 57 -16.24 3.58 -12.64
N SER A 58 -16.13 2.53 -13.45
CA SER A 58 -14.92 1.71 -13.52
C SER A 58 -14.59 1.35 -14.96
N LYS A 59 -13.32 1.08 -15.20
CA LYS A 59 -12.80 0.72 -16.52
C LYS A 59 -11.70 -0.33 -16.36
N THR A 60 -11.69 -1.30 -17.28
CA THR A 60 -10.59 -2.27 -17.40
C THR A 60 -9.91 -2.15 -18.75
N SER A 61 -8.62 -2.42 -18.79
CA SER A 61 -7.81 -2.45 -20.00
C SER A 61 -6.67 -3.45 -19.86
N THR A 62 -6.05 -3.80 -20.97
CA THR A 62 -4.85 -4.65 -21.03
C THR A 62 -3.75 -3.88 -21.73
N PHE A 63 -2.54 -4.01 -21.23
CA PHE A 63 -1.34 -3.41 -21.80
C PHE A 63 -0.29 -4.48 -22.03
N ASP A 64 0.39 -4.44 -23.17
CA ASP A 64 1.46 -5.37 -23.53
C ASP A 64 2.51 -4.64 -24.36
N GLU A 65 3.67 -4.44 -23.80
CA GLU A 65 4.78 -3.78 -24.45
C GLU A 65 6.10 -4.52 -24.13
N THR A 66 7.02 -4.51 -25.05
CA THR A 66 8.36 -5.03 -24.85
C THR A 66 9.37 -3.94 -25.13
N TRP A 67 10.28 -3.69 -24.19
CA TRP A 67 11.32 -2.69 -24.32
C TRP A 67 12.70 -3.25 -23.95
N LYS A 68 13.74 -2.56 -24.38
CA LYS A 68 15.12 -2.91 -24.08
C LYS A 68 15.73 -1.85 -23.16
N PRO A 69 16.16 -2.21 -21.95
CA PRO A 69 16.88 -1.28 -21.09
C PRO A 69 18.23 -0.93 -21.70
N VAL A 70 18.73 0.26 -21.36
CA VAL A 70 20.04 0.73 -21.83
C VAL A 70 21.16 -0.16 -21.29
N TRP A 71 21.01 -0.65 -20.07
CA TRP A 71 21.93 -1.59 -19.40
C TRP A 71 21.15 -2.36 -18.31
N GLY A 72 21.70 -3.47 -17.83
CA GLY A 72 21.06 -4.31 -16.81
C GLY A 72 21.28 -5.79 -17.11
N GLU A 73 20.83 -6.63 -16.20
CA GLU A 73 20.95 -8.09 -16.31
C GLU A 73 20.01 -8.69 -17.37
N THR A 74 18.90 -8.00 -17.65
CA THR A 74 17.87 -8.47 -18.58
C THR A 74 17.91 -7.65 -19.86
N ALA A 75 18.16 -8.29 -20.98
CA ALA A 75 18.27 -7.62 -22.28
C ALA A 75 16.92 -7.16 -22.85
N THR A 76 15.80 -7.73 -22.39
CA THR A 76 14.45 -7.45 -22.89
C THR A 76 13.45 -7.60 -21.76
N ILE A 77 12.64 -6.59 -21.53
CA ILE A 77 11.61 -6.57 -20.48
C ILE A 77 10.24 -6.49 -21.15
N ARG A 78 9.37 -7.45 -20.87
CA ARG A 78 7.96 -7.39 -21.24
C ARG A 78 7.15 -6.78 -20.10
N ASN A 79 6.47 -5.69 -20.38
CA ASN A 79 5.52 -5.03 -19.48
C ASN A 79 4.09 -5.41 -19.92
N HIS A 80 3.57 -6.48 -19.32
CA HIS A 80 2.23 -6.99 -19.63
C HIS A 80 1.41 -7.05 -18.34
N TYR A 81 0.27 -6.34 -18.35
CA TYR A 81 -0.65 -6.29 -17.22
C TYR A 81 -2.10 -6.07 -17.65
N ASN A 82 -3.02 -6.47 -16.80
CA ASN A 82 -4.40 -5.99 -16.83
C ASN A 82 -4.52 -4.82 -15.84
N GLU A 83 -5.21 -3.76 -16.26
CA GLU A 83 -5.43 -2.58 -15.45
C GLU A 83 -6.92 -2.43 -15.12
N MET A 84 -7.21 -2.06 -13.88
CA MET A 84 -8.53 -1.66 -13.42
C MET A 84 -8.43 -0.26 -12.83
N GLU A 85 -9.27 0.63 -13.31
CA GLU A 85 -9.46 1.99 -12.84
C GLU A 85 -10.83 2.09 -12.19
N VAL A 86 -10.88 2.58 -10.95
CA VAL A 86 -12.13 2.78 -10.20
C VAL A 86 -12.22 4.24 -9.78
N ASN A 87 -13.25 4.91 -10.26
CA ASN A 87 -13.53 6.32 -9.96
C ASN A 87 -14.52 6.41 -8.80
N LEU A 88 -14.14 7.15 -7.78
CA LEU A 88 -14.87 7.28 -6.53
C LEU A 88 -15.19 8.75 -6.25
N ASN A 89 -16.39 9.00 -5.72
CA ASN A 89 -16.81 10.30 -5.22
C ASN A 89 -17.17 10.20 -3.75
N GLN A 90 -16.63 11.10 -2.94
CA GLN A 90 -17.01 11.32 -1.55
C GLN A 90 -17.94 12.53 -1.48
N ALA A 91 -19.22 12.29 -1.37
CA ALA A 91 -20.23 13.34 -1.48
C ALA A 91 -20.14 14.41 -0.37
N SER A 92 -19.77 14.02 0.85
CA SER A 92 -19.61 14.93 2.01
C SER A 92 -18.56 16.01 1.76
N SER A 93 -17.45 15.67 1.17
CA SER A 93 -16.33 16.57 0.87
C SER A 93 -16.32 17.09 -0.57
N LYS A 94 -17.19 16.56 -1.44
CA LYS A 94 -17.22 16.80 -2.90
C LYS A 94 -15.90 16.45 -3.59
N ARG A 95 -15.20 15.43 -3.08
CA ARG A 95 -13.90 15.00 -3.61
C ARG A 95 -14.04 13.77 -4.47
N ASN A 96 -13.25 13.76 -5.53
CA ASN A 96 -13.10 12.62 -6.42
C ASN A 96 -11.70 12.06 -6.27
N ILE A 97 -11.58 10.75 -6.18
CA ILE A 97 -10.31 10.03 -6.27
C ILE A 97 -10.45 8.89 -7.26
N THR A 98 -9.35 8.46 -7.82
CA THR A 98 -9.29 7.26 -8.64
C THR A 98 -8.32 6.29 -8.00
N ILE A 99 -8.71 5.03 -7.88
CA ILE A 99 -7.81 3.95 -7.46
C ILE A 99 -7.52 3.11 -8.71
N ARG A 100 -6.23 2.94 -8.98
CA ARG A 100 -5.78 2.18 -10.15
C ARG A 100 -5.00 0.95 -9.70
N PHE A 101 -5.39 -0.20 -10.21
CA PHE A 101 -4.70 -1.47 -10.01
C PHE A 101 -4.09 -1.93 -11.33
N ARG A 102 -2.83 -2.35 -11.29
CA ARG A 102 -2.17 -3.11 -12.36
C ARG A 102 -1.86 -4.50 -11.87
N VAL A 103 -2.37 -5.48 -12.58
CA VAL A 103 -2.28 -6.89 -12.19
C VAL A 103 -1.41 -7.63 -13.21
N TYR A 104 -0.29 -8.13 -12.74
CA TYR A 104 0.69 -8.91 -13.47
C TYR A 104 0.53 -10.40 -13.15
N ASP A 105 1.21 -11.28 -13.87
CA ASP A 105 1.21 -12.72 -13.58
C ASP A 105 1.78 -13.06 -12.20
N TYR A 106 2.65 -12.20 -11.67
CA TYR A 106 3.43 -12.41 -10.44
C TYR A 106 3.17 -11.38 -9.34
N GLY A 107 2.29 -10.43 -9.52
CA GLY A 107 2.01 -9.42 -8.51
C GLY A 107 0.99 -8.39 -8.94
N MET A 108 0.78 -7.41 -8.08
CA MET A 108 -0.02 -6.23 -8.39
C MET A 108 0.68 -4.96 -7.93
N GLY A 109 0.39 -3.85 -8.60
CA GLY A 109 0.63 -2.50 -8.12
C GLY A 109 -0.69 -1.77 -7.96
N LEU A 110 -0.77 -0.88 -6.98
CA LEU A 110 -1.90 0.04 -6.83
C LEU A 110 -1.39 1.47 -6.63
N ARG A 111 -2.21 2.44 -6.98
CA ARG A 111 -1.97 3.84 -6.67
C ARG A 111 -3.26 4.63 -6.53
N TYR A 112 -3.19 5.70 -5.75
CA TYR A 112 -4.21 6.73 -5.69
C TYR A 112 -3.92 7.80 -6.75
N GLU A 113 -4.95 8.25 -7.44
CA GLU A 113 -4.88 9.36 -8.38
C GLU A 113 -5.88 10.43 -7.95
N PHE A 114 -5.44 11.68 -8.01
CA PHE A 114 -6.24 12.84 -7.60
C PHE A 114 -6.52 13.69 -8.83
N PRO A 115 -7.72 13.56 -9.45
CA PRO A 115 -8.10 14.43 -10.54
C PRO A 115 -8.07 15.90 -10.10
N GLN A 116 -7.70 16.80 -11.01
CA GLN A 116 -7.73 18.23 -10.72
C GLN A 116 -9.14 18.67 -10.36
N GLN A 117 -9.30 19.29 -9.19
CA GLN A 117 -10.59 19.69 -8.62
C GLN A 117 -10.40 20.79 -7.57
N GLU A 118 -11.40 21.64 -7.36
CA GLU A 118 -11.31 22.74 -6.39
C GLU A 118 -11.19 22.24 -4.94
N SER A 119 -11.91 21.16 -4.60
CA SER A 119 -11.96 20.59 -3.25
C SER A 119 -10.69 19.81 -2.85
N LEU A 120 -9.74 19.63 -3.77
CA LEU A 120 -8.49 18.88 -3.52
C LEU A 120 -7.38 19.38 -4.46
N ASN A 121 -7.11 20.70 -4.45
CA ASN A 121 -6.12 21.30 -5.33
C ASN A 121 -4.71 21.29 -4.72
N TYR A 122 -4.60 21.64 -3.44
CA TYR A 122 -3.38 21.52 -2.64
C TYR A 122 -3.70 20.82 -1.33
N PHE A 123 -2.97 19.78 -1.01
CA PHE A 123 -3.15 19.01 0.20
C PHE A 123 -1.84 18.32 0.61
N VAL A 124 -1.77 17.97 1.87
CA VAL A 124 -0.69 17.17 2.43
C VAL A 124 -1.28 15.87 2.95
N ILE A 125 -0.76 14.74 2.51
CA ILE A 125 -1.11 13.43 3.07
C ILE A 125 -0.39 13.32 4.41
N GLN A 126 -1.15 13.14 5.48
CA GLN A 126 -0.61 12.93 6.81
C GLN A 126 -0.31 11.45 7.04
N GLU A 127 -1.20 10.58 6.58
CA GLU A 127 -1.06 9.13 6.75
C GLU A 127 -1.73 8.38 5.60
N GLU A 128 -1.08 7.35 5.12
CA GLU A 128 -1.62 6.38 4.19
C GLU A 128 -2.06 5.13 4.96
N HIS A 129 -3.31 4.72 4.76
CA HIS A 129 -3.93 3.57 5.43
C HIS A 129 -4.11 2.37 4.49
N THR A 130 -3.23 2.21 3.51
CA THR A 130 -3.24 1.02 2.64
C THR A 130 -2.96 -0.23 3.46
N GLN A 131 -3.95 -1.08 3.60
CA GLN A 131 -3.85 -2.31 4.39
C GLN A 131 -3.45 -3.50 3.51
N PHE A 132 -2.65 -4.39 4.09
CA PHE A 132 -2.32 -5.72 3.55
C PHE A 132 -2.71 -6.77 4.59
N ALA A 133 -4.00 -7.14 4.63
CA ALA A 133 -4.51 -8.14 5.56
C ALA A 133 -4.12 -9.55 5.12
N MET A 134 -2.90 -9.96 5.45
CA MET A 134 -2.32 -11.22 5.01
C MET A 134 -3.17 -12.42 5.39
N ALA A 135 -3.22 -13.45 4.52
CA ALA A 135 -4.05 -14.63 4.72
C ALA A 135 -3.57 -15.54 5.86
N GLY A 136 -2.34 -15.37 6.34
CA GLY A 136 -1.77 -16.15 7.43
C GLY A 136 -0.65 -15.43 8.17
N ASP A 137 -0.25 -16.01 9.29
CA ASP A 137 0.92 -15.59 10.05
C ASP A 137 2.19 -16.19 9.41
N HIS A 138 2.63 -15.53 8.34
CA HIS A 138 3.73 -15.99 7.50
C HIS A 138 5.07 -15.73 8.17
N THR A 139 6.09 -16.51 7.81
CA THR A 139 7.47 -16.22 8.20
C THR A 139 7.92 -14.95 7.47
N ALA A 140 8.23 -13.92 8.22
CA ALA A 140 8.71 -12.62 7.72
C ALA A 140 10.22 -12.49 7.88
N TYR A 141 10.86 -11.89 6.88
CA TYR A 141 12.28 -11.50 6.88
C TYR A 141 12.31 -9.98 6.88
N TRP A 142 12.80 -9.38 7.95
CA TRP A 142 12.61 -7.95 8.16
C TRP A 142 13.73 -7.31 9.00
N ILE A 143 13.88 -6.00 8.84
CA ILE A 143 14.65 -5.12 9.71
C ILE A 143 13.71 -4.02 10.25
N PRO A 144 14.01 -3.41 11.42
CA PRO A 144 13.16 -2.36 11.98
C PRO A 144 13.08 -1.15 11.05
N GLY A 145 11.97 -0.41 11.12
CA GLY A 145 11.75 0.82 10.37
C GLY A 145 12.63 1.94 10.90
N ASP A 146 13.50 2.46 10.05
CA ASP A 146 14.37 3.59 10.35
C ASP A 146 14.59 4.41 9.08
N TYR A 147 14.43 5.72 9.20
CA TYR A 147 14.61 6.62 8.05
C TYR A 147 16.10 6.86 7.72
N ASP A 148 16.97 6.85 8.75
CA ASP A 148 18.37 7.21 8.57
C ASP A 148 19.26 6.06 8.12
N THR A 149 18.93 4.83 8.49
CA THR A 149 19.79 3.67 8.21
C THR A 149 19.04 2.38 7.95
N GLN A 150 19.65 1.50 7.18
CA GLN A 150 19.22 0.12 6.93
C GLN A 150 20.25 -0.89 7.46
N GLU A 151 21.18 -0.45 8.28
CA GLU A 151 22.30 -1.26 8.80
C GLU A 151 21.90 -2.06 10.04
N TYR A 152 20.86 -2.88 9.90
CA TYR A 152 20.38 -3.80 10.93
C TYR A 152 20.52 -5.25 10.50
N ASP A 153 20.74 -6.13 11.46
CA ASP A 153 20.62 -7.57 11.23
C ASP A 153 19.18 -7.94 10.90
N TYR A 154 19.02 -8.85 9.93
CA TYR A 154 17.70 -9.38 9.58
C TYR A 154 17.13 -10.25 10.70
N ASN A 155 15.88 -9.99 11.02
CA ASN A 155 15.07 -10.85 11.88
C ASN A 155 14.25 -11.81 11.04
N ILE A 156 14.06 -13.02 11.54
CA ILE A 156 13.19 -14.05 10.93
C ILE A 156 12.17 -14.47 11.98
N THR A 157 10.91 -14.08 11.76
CA THR A 157 9.83 -14.31 12.73
C THR A 157 8.50 -14.52 12.02
N PRO A 158 7.47 -15.08 12.69
CA PRO A 158 6.10 -14.86 12.24
C PRO A 158 5.77 -13.36 12.18
N LEU A 159 4.83 -12.96 11.34
CA LEU A 159 4.37 -11.56 11.27
C LEU A 159 3.95 -11.00 12.64
N THR A 160 3.25 -11.82 13.44
CA THR A 160 2.82 -11.46 14.80
C THR A 160 3.98 -11.24 15.76
N GLY A 161 5.18 -11.76 15.44
CA GLY A 161 6.40 -11.61 16.25
C GLY A 161 7.14 -10.29 16.04
N ILE A 162 6.81 -9.53 15.00
CA ILE A 162 7.54 -8.29 14.63
C ILE A 162 7.49 -7.26 15.76
N ARG A 163 6.32 -6.79 16.13
CA ARG A 163 6.14 -5.74 17.14
C ARG A 163 6.69 -6.11 18.54
N PRO A 164 6.45 -7.35 19.05
CA PRO A 164 7.07 -7.78 20.30
C PRO A 164 8.61 -7.73 20.31
N ILE A 165 9.24 -8.07 19.18
CA ILE A 165 10.70 -8.03 19.06
C ILE A 165 11.21 -6.59 18.97
N ILE A 166 10.56 -5.73 18.18
CA ILE A 166 10.89 -4.30 18.15
C ILE A 166 10.81 -3.71 19.57
N ALA A 167 9.71 -3.97 20.28
CA ALA A 167 9.53 -3.48 21.65
C ALA A 167 10.63 -3.99 22.61
N LYS A 168 11.00 -5.28 22.52
CA LYS A 168 12.06 -5.87 23.34
C LYS A 168 13.43 -5.26 23.07
N ASN A 169 13.75 -4.98 21.82
CA ASN A 169 15.08 -4.52 21.38
C ASN A 169 15.14 -3.01 21.14
N ARG A 170 14.11 -2.28 21.53
CA ARG A 170 13.92 -0.85 21.23
C ARG A 170 15.15 -0.01 21.51
N GLU A 171 15.73 -0.16 22.70
CA GLU A 171 16.88 0.67 23.13
C GLU A 171 18.14 0.32 22.33
N ALA A 172 18.34 -0.96 22.01
CA ALA A 172 19.47 -1.41 21.19
C ALA A 172 19.33 -0.89 19.74
N TYR A 173 18.14 -0.92 19.17
CA TYR A 173 17.89 -0.38 17.83
C TYR A 173 18.07 1.14 17.78
N LYS A 174 17.54 1.86 18.77
CA LYS A 174 17.70 3.32 18.85
C LYS A 174 19.14 3.79 19.02
N SER A 175 20.01 2.97 19.59
CA SER A 175 21.43 3.33 19.74
C SER A 175 22.17 3.38 18.41
N ASN A 176 21.63 2.73 17.37
CA ASN A 176 22.20 2.70 16.02
C ASN A 176 21.59 3.75 15.09
N SER A 177 20.61 4.49 15.55
CA SER A 177 19.82 5.44 14.78
C SER A 177 19.94 6.86 15.31
N SER A 178 19.78 7.85 14.44
CA SER A 178 19.41 9.19 14.85
C SER A 178 17.99 9.13 15.44
N THR A 179 17.90 9.24 16.74
CA THR A 179 16.75 8.89 17.59
C THR A 179 15.38 9.48 17.23
N THR A 180 15.28 10.36 16.23
CA THR A 180 14.05 11.06 15.84
C THR A 180 13.21 10.35 14.81
N VAL A 181 13.73 9.32 14.14
CA VAL A 181 13.17 8.71 12.92
C VAL A 181 12.98 7.19 12.99
N PHE A 182 13.33 6.59 14.14
CA PHE A 182 13.11 5.17 14.38
C PHE A 182 11.62 4.86 14.62
N SER A 183 11.09 3.88 13.91
CA SER A 183 9.71 3.42 14.10
C SER A 183 9.60 2.39 15.21
N ASP A 184 8.79 2.68 16.23
CA ASP A 184 8.52 1.73 17.31
C ASP A 184 7.64 0.53 16.87
N THR A 185 7.06 0.55 15.66
CA THR A 185 6.08 -0.43 15.21
C THR A 185 6.26 -0.91 13.77
N GLY A 186 7.04 -0.19 12.99
CA GLY A 186 7.23 -0.40 11.55
C GLY A 186 8.47 -1.20 11.21
N VAL A 187 8.50 -1.67 9.99
CA VAL A 187 9.63 -2.35 9.36
C VAL A 187 10.02 -1.62 8.08
N GLN A 188 11.25 -1.80 7.63
CA GLN A 188 11.68 -1.33 6.33
C GLN A 188 10.96 -2.07 5.20
N THR A 189 10.68 -1.38 4.12
CA THR A 189 10.36 -2.01 2.84
C THR A 189 11.67 -2.37 2.11
N SER A 190 11.77 -3.46 1.47
CA SER A 190 10.68 -4.42 1.17
C SER A 190 10.52 -5.46 2.28
N LEU A 191 9.27 -5.68 2.72
CA LEU A 191 8.95 -6.74 3.65
C LEU A 191 8.78 -8.06 2.88
N GLN A 192 9.68 -9.01 3.11
CA GLN A 192 9.60 -10.33 2.50
C GLN A 192 8.95 -11.34 3.44
N MET A 193 8.14 -12.20 2.88
CA MET A 193 7.45 -13.25 3.64
C MET A 193 7.49 -14.59 2.89
N LYS A 194 7.41 -15.67 3.65
CA LYS A 194 7.27 -17.03 3.13
C LYS A 194 6.08 -17.72 3.80
N THR A 195 5.18 -18.25 2.99
CA THR A 195 4.04 -19.02 3.45
C THR A 195 4.49 -20.46 3.83
N LYS A 196 3.65 -21.19 4.58
CA LYS A 196 3.94 -22.58 4.97
C LYS A 196 4.05 -23.52 3.76
N ASP A 197 3.36 -23.23 2.67
CA ASP A 197 3.35 -23.99 1.43
C ASP A 197 4.38 -23.52 0.40
N GLY A 198 5.28 -22.58 0.80
CA GLY A 198 6.46 -22.21 0.03
C GLY A 198 6.28 -21.04 -0.93
N LEU A 199 5.14 -20.32 -0.92
CA LEU A 199 4.97 -19.10 -1.68
C LEU A 199 5.79 -17.99 -1.01
N TYR A 200 6.55 -17.25 -1.80
CA TYR A 200 7.21 -16.01 -1.37
C TYR A 200 6.34 -14.81 -1.75
N ILE A 201 6.18 -13.89 -0.81
CA ILE A 201 5.42 -12.65 -0.95
C ILE A 201 6.33 -11.51 -0.59
N ASN A 202 6.28 -10.44 -1.38
CA ASN A 202 7.05 -9.23 -1.14
C ASN A 202 6.12 -8.03 -1.17
N ILE A 203 6.18 -7.19 -0.14
CA ILE A 203 5.50 -5.89 -0.08
C ILE A 203 6.57 -4.82 -0.23
N HIS A 204 6.38 -3.95 -1.20
CA HIS A 204 7.28 -2.86 -1.53
C HIS A 204 6.47 -1.59 -1.79
N GLU A 205 6.93 -0.48 -1.26
CA GLU A 205 6.40 0.86 -1.49
C GLU A 205 7.35 1.68 -2.36
#